data_4a612db562473e1a8206e4bbc8b89c35
#
_entry.id   4a612db562473e1a8206e4bbc8b89c35
#
_cell.length_a   1.000
_cell.length_b   1.000
_cell.length_c   1.000
_cell.angle_alpha   90.00
_cell.angle_beta   90.00
_cell.angle_gamma   90.00
#
_symmetry.space_group_name_H-M   'P 1'
#
loop_
_entity.id
_entity.type
_entity.pdbx_description
1 polymer ?
#
loop_
_entity_poly.entity_id
_entity_poly.type
_entity_poly.pdbx_seq_one_letter_code
_entity_poly.pdbx_strand_id
1 'polypeptide(L)'
;MLATHSLCRAGFRWSALALSITTASYATAQTQPEIVNVIGQGAQLQQALEEQRMSDSVESVVHADAIGQLPDDNAAEALQRVPGVSVERDQGEGRFVRVRGLGADLNSVTINGTLVPAPEDDRRAVAMDVLPSELIQSLSVVKTLTPDMDANSLGGTVEVQSLSGFDHPAAFYSLTTEASYDDNTGDTSPKVSGAVSNRFSLGQGIDNFAVAAALSWEDRSFGSDNVETGGAWDFDDPSGARLEELEERRYDINRERTGAGLNFDYRPDDDTELYLRTLYSRYQDSETRQANVIEFADAQLPGERGDAEGSRELKDRSETQEVKSLVIGGKRRLGDWTLSSQYGYSEASEDSPLHIPGASFAGNDDFTDAGYDSSRKPDLQINDAFYQASNFTLDEIEREKQLTTDTEQNIRLDLARDYFWQGLPSQLKFGTKFSTRTKDNDLEVWAYEDLGDYGFTDAQLNMANFIDGDGNLGPEISASALERLIAGLDANDFYDDEQSRINDFQMQENINAAYIMNTIDIDDLRIIAGLRYEGTKLKAEGSGLNDGAYETVNERNDYH
;
A
#
# COMPACT_ATOMS: atom_id res chain seq x y z
N MET A 1 -62.84 -2.98 -8.35
CA MET A 1 -62.48 -4.37 -7.98
C MET A 1 -61.00 -4.49 -8.01
N LEU A 2 -60.41 -4.49 -6.82
CA LEU A 2 -59.42 -5.44 -6.31
C LEU A 2 -58.12 -5.54 -7.16
N ALA A 3 -56.94 -5.24 -6.69
CA ALA A 3 -56.31 -5.70 -5.47
C ALA A 3 -55.11 -4.80 -5.08
N THR A 4 -55.10 -4.48 -3.83
CA THR A 4 -53.98 -4.04 -3.00
C THR A 4 -53.11 -5.22 -2.61
N HIS A 5 -51.89 -4.91 -2.26
CA HIS A 5 -50.90 -5.57 -1.39
C HIS A 5 -49.57 -5.89 -2.05
N SER A 6 -48.54 -5.06 -1.75
CA SER A 6 -47.36 -5.57 -1.03
C SER A 6 -46.37 -4.44 -0.80
N LEU A 7 -46.52 -3.75 0.29
CA LEU A 7 -45.50 -2.86 0.88
C LEU A 7 -45.62 -3.04 2.40
N CYS A 8 -44.78 -3.89 2.97
CA CYS A 8 -44.45 -3.94 4.39
C CYS A 8 -43.64 -5.20 4.72
N ARG A 9 -42.33 -5.16 4.59
CA ARG A 9 -41.42 -6.14 5.26
C ARG A 9 -39.95 -5.73 5.32
N ALA A 10 -39.60 -4.47 5.25
CA ALA A 10 -38.21 -4.03 5.44
C ALA A 10 -37.98 -3.16 6.71
N GLY A 11 -39.01 -2.86 7.49
CA GLY A 11 -38.94 -1.89 8.59
C GLY A 11 -38.67 -2.43 10.00
N PHE A 12 -38.40 -3.73 10.21
CA PHE A 12 -38.44 -4.31 11.57
C PHE A 12 -37.13 -4.88 12.12
N ARG A 13 -36.01 -4.72 11.44
CA ARG A 13 -34.72 -5.25 11.94
C ARG A 13 -33.77 -4.20 12.55
N TRP A 14 -33.99 -2.93 12.34
CA TRP A 14 -33.12 -1.86 12.87
C TRP A 14 -33.58 -1.30 14.23
N SER A 15 -34.81 -1.54 14.62
CA SER A 15 -35.34 -1.05 15.90
C SER A 15 -34.92 -1.87 17.12
N ALA A 16 -34.40 -3.09 16.94
CA ALA A 16 -33.96 -3.94 18.04
C ALA A 16 -32.54 -3.64 18.52
N LEU A 17 -31.70 -3.05 17.68
CA LEU A 17 -30.31 -2.68 18.05
C LEU A 17 -30.26 -1.34 18.81
N ALA A 18 -31.17 -0.41 18.50
CA ALA A 18 -31.25 0.88 19.17
C ALA A 18 -31.81 0.79 20.60
N LEU A 19 -32.54 -0.27 20.93
CA LEU A 19 -33.14 -0.44 22.26
C LEU A 19 -32.22 -1.12 23.28
N SER A 20 -31.13 -1.76 22.82
CA SER A 20 -30.15 -2.43 23.68
C SER A 20 -29.10 -1.48 24.28
N ILE A 21 -28.97 -0.27 23.76
CA ILE A 21 -27.97 0.72 24.22
C ILE A 21 -28.53 1.59 25.37
N THR A 22 -29.84 1.67 25.51
CA THR A 22 -30.48 2.55 26.51
C THR A 22 -30.71 1.93 27.91
N THR A 23 -30.40 0.64 28.09
CA THR A 23 -30.62 -0.01 29.42
C THR A 23 -29.33 -0.25 30.23
N ALA A 24 -28.16 0.17 29.74
CA ALA A 24 -26.89 0.01 30.47
C ALA A 24 -26.54 1.22 31.41
N SER A 25 -27.40 2.19 31.59
CA SER A 25 -27.07 3.45 32.26
C SER A 25 -27.55 3.59 33.74
N TYR A 26 -27.75 2.51 34.46
CA TYR A 26 -27.98 2.57 35.90
C TYR A 26 -27.03 1.67 36.69
N ALA A 27 -25.72 1.99 36.63
CA ALA A 27 -24.78 1.56 37.64
C ALA A 27 -24.41 2.77 38.49
N THR A 28 -24.66 2.67 39.78
CA THR A 28 -24.44 3.71 40.77
C THR A 28 -22.97 4.12 40.82
N ALA A 29 -22.69 5.37 40.45
CA ALA A 29 -21.40 6.01 40.54
C ALA A 29 -20.97 6.16 42.02
N GLN A 30 -19.91 5.49 42.42
CA GLN A 30 -19.04 5.96 43.51
C GLN A 30 -18.11 7.01 42.90
N THR A 31 -18.25 8.25 43.34
CA THR A 31 -17.45 9.39 42.91
C THR A 31 -16.04 9.32 43.49
N GLN A 32 -15.14 8.73 42.74
CA GLN A 32 -13.75 9.21 42.71
C GLN A 32 -13.63 10.14 41.49
N PRO A 33 -12.89 11.24 41.55
CA PRO A 33 -12.67 12.06 40.38
C PRO A 33 -11.86 11.21 39.39
N GLU A 34 -12.52 10.80 38.33
CA GLU A 34 -11.88 10.17 37.18
C GLU A 34 -10.98 11.24 36.57
N ILE A 35 -9.65 11.07 36.70
CA ILE A 35 -8.70 11.91 35.99
C ILE A 35 -8.78 11.45 34.54
N VAL A 36 -9.58 12.10 33.73
CA VAL A 36 -9.55 11.95 32.28
C VAL A 36 -8.24 12.56 31.83
N ASN A 37 -7.21 11.74 31.66
CA ASN A 37 -6.02 12.14 30.93
C ASN A 37 -6.42 12.28 29.45
N VAL A 38 -6.73 13.49 29.04
CA VAL A 38 -6.83 13.84 27.63
C VAL A 38 -5.39 13.87 27.12
N ILE A 39 -4.94 12.75 26.58
CA ILE A 39 -3.66 12.66 25.86
C ILE A 39 -3.90 13.30 24.50
N GLY A 40 -3.74 14.62 24.42
CA GLY A 40 -3.85 15.37 23.17
C GLY A 40 -2.57 15.26 22.34
N GLN A 41 -2.61 15.72 21.08
CA GLN A 41 -1.49 15.74 20.12
C GLN A 41 -0.15 16.22 20.72
N GLY A 42 -0.20 17.16 21.69
CA GLY A 42 1.01 17.66 22.36
C GLY A 42 1.73 16.61 23.21
N ALA A 43 1.01 15.71 23.87
CA ALA A 43 1.62 14.64 24.67
C ALA A 43 2.23 13.55 23.81
N GLN A 44 1.59 13.20 22.70
CA GLN A 44 2.12 12.25 21.72
C GLN A 44 3.39 12.77 21.04
N LEU A 45 3.41 14.06 20.64
CA LEU A 45 4.59 14.69 20.10
C LEU A 45 5.73 14.71 21.14
N GLN A 46 5.43 14.97 22.41
CA GLN A 46 6.44 14.90 23.47
C GLN A 46 6.97 13.48 23.66
N GLN A 47 6.10 12.47 23.65
CA GLN A 47 6.52 11.06 23.73
C GLN A 47 7.38 10.67 22.54
N ALA A 48 7.00 11.04 21.30
CA ALA A 48 7.79 10.81 20.11
C ALA A 48 9.18 11.47 20.19
N LEU A 49 9.25 12.70 20.69
CA LEU A 49 10.52 13.41 20.88
C LEU A 49 11.42 12.78 21.96
N GLU A 50 10.82 12.27 23.04
CA GLU A 50 11.54 11.53 24.08
C GLU A 50 12.11 10.21 23.54
N GLU A 51 11.31 9.47 22.76
CA GLU A 51 11.74 8.23 22.11
C GLU A 51 12.90 8.50 21.13
N GLN A 52 12.77 9.49 20.23
CA GLN A 52 13.84 9.91 19.33
C GLN A 52 15.11 10.31 20.08
N ARG A 53 14.97 11.01 21.23
CA ARG A 53 16.12 11.42 22.05
C ARG A 53 16.84 10.25 22.70
N MET A 54 16.12 9.18 23.03
CA MET A 54 16.66 7.98 23.67
C MET A 54 17.17 6.95 22.68
N SER A 55 16.87 7.12 21.39
CA SER A 55 17.28 6.20 20.35
C SER A 55 18.79 6.17 20.12
N ASP A 56 19.30 4.99 19.82
CA ASP A 56 20.67 4.76 19.39
C ASP A 56 20.92 5.09 17.91
N SER A 57 19.86 5.39 17.16
CA SER A 57 19.87 5.72 15.73
C SER A 57 19.30 7.11 15.48
N VAL A 58 19.65 7.71 14.34
CA VAL A 58 18.90 8.87 13.86
C VAL A 58 17.57 8.38 13.33
N GLU A 59 16.54 8.56 14.11
CA GLU A 59 15.18 8.17 13.74
C GLU A 59 14.19 9.32 13.95
N SER A 60 13.02 9.15 13.35
CA SER A 60 11.86 9.99 13.59
C SER A 60 10.68 9.10 13.88
N VAL A 61 9.94 9.42 14.93
CA VAL A 61 8.81 8.61 15.41
C VAL A 61 7.52 9.41 15.28
N VAL A 62 6.47 8.74 14.83
CA VAL A 62 5.09 9.22 14.83
C VAL A 62 4.28 8.19 15.61
N HIS A 63 3.65 8.61 16.69
CA HIS A 63 2.65 7.78 17.33
C HIS A 63 1.32 7.94 16.60
N ALA A 64 0.78 6.84 16.12
CA ALA A 64 -0.57 6.81 15.59
C ALA A 64 -1.53 7.20 16.71
N ASP A 65 -2.41 8.15 16.41
CA ASP A 65 -3.43 8.56 17.36
C ASP A 65 -4.44 7.43 17.53
N ALA A 66 -4.52 6.86 18.71
CA ALA A 66 -5.50 5.85 19.06
C ALA A 66 -6.95 6.35 18.96
N ILE A 67 -7.18 7.61 18.63
CA ILE A 67 -8.49 8.27 18.64
C ILE A 67 -8.81 8.97 17.31
N GLY A 68 -7.97 8.84 16.28
CA GLY A 68 -8.26 9.41 14.95
C GLY A 68 -8.25 10.95 14.90
N GLN A 69 -7.43 11.61 15.74
CA GLN A 69 -7.34 13.09 15.74
C GLN A 69 -6.50 13.66 14.59
N LEU A 70 -5.88 12.82 13.81
CA LEU A 70 -5.21 13.21 12.57
C LEU A 70 -5.92 12.52 11.41
N PRO A 71 -6.22 13.22 10.33
CA PRO A 71 -6.88 12.64 9.17
C PRO A 71 -5.87 11.81 8.35
N ASP A 72 -5.35 10.75 8.95
CA ASP A 72 -4.41 9.84 8.32
C ASP A 72 -5.15 8.56 7.92
N ASP A 73 -5.51 8.46 6.66
CA ASP A 73 -6.26 7.32 6.13
C ASP A 73 -5.41 6.03 6.12
N ASN A 74 -4.11 6.18 5.88
CA ASN A 74 -3.17 5.06 5.84
C ASN A 74 -1.79 5.41 6.43
N ALA A 75 -0.91 4.42 6.50
CA ALA A 75 0.43 4.59 7.07
C ALA A 75 1.34 5.54 6.27
N ALA A 76 1.18 5.63 4.94
CA ALA A 76 1.97 6.55 4.11
C ALA A 76 1.66 8.01 4.44
N GLU A 77 0.38 8.35 4.61
CA GLU A 77 -0.05 9.71 4.95
C GLU A 77 0.49 10.14 6.31
N ALA A 78 0.48 9.23 7.31
CA ALA A 78 1.05 9.50 8.62
C ALA A 78 2.55 9.84 8.54
N LEU A 79 3.29 9.19 7.63
CA LEU A 79 4.73 9.40 7.43
C LEU A 79 5.07 10.70 6.70
N GLN A 80 4.13 11.34 6.02
CA GLN A 80 4.37 12.63 5.34
C GLN A 80 4.84 13.73 6.29
N ARG A 81 4.53 13.62 7.59
CA ARG A 81 4.95 14.58 8.62
C ARG A 81 6.39 14.40 9.07
N VAL A 82 7.02 13.29 8.71
CA VAL A 82 8.37 12.94 9.15
C VAL A 82 9.40 13.73 8.34
N PRO A 83 10.32 14.47 8.97
CA PRO A 83 11.36 15.21 8.26
C PRO A 83 12.23 14.30 7.38
N GLY A 84 12.40 14.67 6.10
CA GLY A 84 13.17 13.91 5.11
C GLY A 84 12.44 12.68 4.57
N VAL A 85 11.13 12.61 4.77
CA VAL A 85 10.24 11.64 4.14
C VAL A 85 9.34 12.38 3.15
N SER A 86 9.14 11.80 1.98
CA SER A 86 8.14 12.21 1.00
C SER A 86 7.33 11.00 0.58
N VAL A 87 6.10 11.25 0.13
CA VAL A 87 5.15 10.22 -0.24
C VAL A 87 4.88 10.29 -1.73
N GLU A 88 4.99 9.18 -2.41
CA GLU A 88 4.46 9.00 -3.77
C GLU A 88 2.96 8.77 -3.65
N ARG A 89 2.21 9.45 -4.51
CA ARG A 89 0.76 9.39 -4.50
C ARG A 89 0.25 8.68 -5.74
N ASP A 90 -0.83 7.93 -5.56
CA ASP A 90 -1.60 7.33 -6.61
C ASP A 90 -3.06 7.79 -6.47
N GLN A 91 -3.59 8.45 -7.50
CA GLN A 91 -4.94 9.05 -7.54
C GLN A 91 -5.29 9.85 -6.26
N GLY A 92 -4.31 10.63 -5.77
CA GLY A 92 -4.46 11.50 -4.60
C GLY A 92 -4.17 10.85 -3.24
N GLU A 93 -4.09 9.52 -3.12
CA GLU A 93 -3.72 8.80 -1.91
C GLU A 93 -2.22 8.53 -1.83
N GLY A 94 -1.65 8.60 -0.62
CA GLY A 94 -0.26 8.22 -0.38
C GLY A 94 -0.08 6.71 -0.44
N ARG A 95 0.82 6.23 -1.30
CA ARG A 95 1.07 4.81 -1.53
C ARG A 95 2.47 4.38 -1.13
N PHE A 96 3.51 4.96 -1.70
CA PHE A 96 4.89 4.60 -1.41
C PHE A 96 5.64 5.72 -0.68
N VAL A 97 6.64 5.30 0.10
CA VAL A 97 7.41 6.22 0.96
C VAL A 97 8.85 6.32 0.45
N ARG A 98 9.31 7.55 0.22
CA ARG A 98 10.70 7.89 -0.11
C ARG A 98 11.40 8.46 1.11
N VAL A 99 12.54 7.91 1.47
CA VAL A 99 13.34 8.38 2.60
C VAL A 99 14.61 9.06 2.09
N ARG A 100 14.84 10.31 2.51
CA ARG A 100 16.00 11.13 2.12
C ARG A 100 16.16 11.29 0.60
N GLY A 101 15.06 11.31 -0.15
CA GLY A 101 15.05 11.47 -1.61
C GLY A 101 15.41 10.20 -2.39
N LEU A 102 15.63 9.07 -1.73
CA LEU A 102 15.83 7.79 -2.38
C LEU A 102 14.48 7.13 -2.67
N GLY A 103 14.36 6.50 -3.83
CA GLY A 103 13.14 5.82 -4.28
C GLY A 103 12.65 4.76 -3.28
N ALA A 104 11.37 4.47 -3.32
CA ALA A 104 10.72 3.58 -2.36
C ALA A 104 11.35 2.17 -2.34
N ASP A 105 11.81 1.67 -3.48
CA ASP A 105 12.47 0.35 -3.62
C ASP A 105 13.84 0.26 -2.93
N LEU A 106 14.41 1.39 -2.52
CA LEU A 106 15.66 1.47 -1.77
C LEU A 106 15.45 1.60 -0.26
N ASN A 107 14.21 1.51 0.19
CA ASN A 107 13.82 1.53 1.60
C ASN A 107 13.29 0.16 2.02
N SER A 108 13.27 -0.10 3.31
CA SER A 108 12.67 -1.31 3.88
C SER A 108 11.50 -0.94 4.78
N VAL A 109 10.49 -1.78 4.82
CA VAL A 109 9.37 -1.69 5.78
C VAL A 109 9.38 -2.94 6.64
N THR A 110 9.27 -2.77 7.95
CA THR A 110 9.18 -3.88 8.90
C THR A 110 7.93 -3.73 9.76
N ILE A 111 7.31 -4.84 10.13
CA ILE A 111 6.21 -4.89 11.10
C ILE A 111 6.71 -5.69 12.30
N ASN A 112 6.77 -5.04 13.48
CA ASN A 112 7.28 -5.65 14.71
C ASN A 112 8.67 -6.31 14.53
N GLY A 113 9.57 -5.68 13.74
CA GLY A 113 10.93 -6.15 13.46
C GLY A 113 11.05 -7.23 12.37
N THR A 114 9.97 -7.60 11.71
CA THR A 114 9.96 -8.55 10.58
C THR A 114 9.75 -7.81 9.27
N LEU A 115 10.58 -8.07 8.25
CA LEU A 115 10.47 -7.46 6.94
C LEU A 115 9.10 -7.75 6.32
N VAL A 116 8.45 -6.73 5.79
CA VAL A 116 7.25 -6.86 4.97
C VAL A 116 7.67 -7.00 3.51
N PRO A 117 7.27 -8.07 2.81
CA PRO A 117 7.51 -8.20 1.39
C PRO A 117 6.64 -7.24 0.56
N ALA A 118 6.96 -7.08 -0.72
CA ALA A 118 6.21 -6.26 -1.65
C ALA A 118 5.13 -7.08 -2.38
N PRO A 119 3.86 -6.65 -2.40
CA PRO A 119 2.81 -7.39 -3.11
C PRO A 119 2.96 -7.31 -4.63
N GLU A 120 3.40 -6.18 -5.18
CA GLU A 120 3.53 -5.95 -6.62
C GLU A 120 4.71 -6.72 -7.21
N ASP A 121 4.57 -7.21 -8.44
CA ASP A 121 5.53 -8.10 -9.11
C ASP A 121 6.88 -7.42 -9.40
N ASP A 122 6.85 -6.21 -9.95
CA ASP A 122 8.01 -5.44 -10.41
C ASP A 122 8.69 -4.59 -9.31
N ARG A 123 8.14 -4.56 -8.08
CA ARG A 123 8.57 -3.69 -6.99
C ARG A 123 9.19 -4.45 -5.81
N ARG A 124 10.10 -3.77 -5.12
CA ARG A 124 10.54 -4.10 -3.76
C ARG A 124 9.86 -3.24 -2.70
N ALA A 125 9.30 -2.12 -3.11
CA ALA A 125 8.61 -1.18 -2.26
C ALA A 125 7.32 -1.77 -1.69
N VAL A 126 7.06 -1.51 -0.43
CA VAL A 126 5.81 -1.89 0.22
C VAL A 126 4.78 -0.79 0.02
N ALA A 127 3.64 -1.16 -0.53
CA ALA A 127 2.48 -0.28 -0.65
C ALA A 127 1.90 -0.01 0.75
N MET A 128 2.16 1.19 1.28
CA MET A 128 1.80 1.56 2.66
C MET A 128 0.32 1.92 2.81
N ASP A 129 -0.40 2.14 1.72
CA ASP A 129 -1.85 2.34 1.66
C ASP A 129 -2.65 1.06 1.98
N VAL A 130 -2.01 -0.10 1.86
CA VAL A 130 -2.56 -1.39 2.31
C VAL A 130 -2.68 -1.44 3.84
N LEU A 131 -1.87 -0.68 4.60
CA LEU A 131 -1.81 -0.73 6.05
C LEU A 131 -2.70 0.34 6.70
N PRO A 132 -3.89 -0.02 7.26
CA PRO A 132 -4.76 0.91 7.96
C PRO A 132 -4.08 1.48 9.21
N SER A 133 -4.20 2.79 9.40
CA SER A 133 -3.58 3.51 10.51
C SER A 133 -4.05 3.02 11.90
N GLU A 134 -5.26 2.50 11.99
CA GLU A 134 -5.89 2.05 13.23
C GLU A 134 -5.29 0.78 13.85
N LEU A 135 -4.50 0.03 13.06
CA LEU A 135 -3.77 -1.16 13.54
C LEU A 135 -2.40 -0.82 14.11
N ILE A 136 -1.97 0.44 13.96
CA ILE A 136 -0.61 0.89 14.19
C ILE A 136 -0.53 1.67 15.49
N GLN A 137 0.41 1.30 16.37
CA GLN A 137 0.72 2.06 17.58
C GLN A 137 1.72 3.17 17.32
N SER A 138 2.77 2.87 16.53
CA SER A 138 3.76 3.85 16.13
C SER A 138 4.42 3.51 14.80
N LEU A 139 4.90 4.55 14.13
CA LEU A 139 5.72 4.47 12.93
C LEU A 139 7.06 5.12 13.25
N SER A 140 8.15 4.39 13.07
CA SER A 140 9.51 4.91 13.19
C SER A 140 10.20 4.87 11.83
N VAL A 141 10.87 5.96 11.46
CA VAL A 141 11.73 6.01 10.28
C VAL A 141 13.17 6.07 10.74
N VAL A 142 13.85 4.94 10.69
CA VAL A 142 15.25 4.78 11.06
C VAL A 142 16.13 5.16 9.88
N LYS A 143 16.96 6.18 10.06
CA LYS A 143 17.78 6.79 9.00
C LYS A 143 19.27 6.42 9.08
N THR A 144 19.72 5.90 10.22
CA THR A 144 21.07 5.38 10.39
C THR A 144 21.00 4.01 11.04
N LEU A 145 21.76 3.06 10.49
CA LEU A 145 21.74 1.68 10.95
C LEU A 145 22.82 1.43 12.00
N THR A 146 22.46 0.71 13.05
CA THR A 146 23.39 0.10 13.99
C THR A 146 23.73 -1.32 13.56
N PRO A 147 24.84 -1.93 14.03
CA PRO A 147 25.23 -3.28 13.59
C PRO A 147 24.20 -4.39 13.83
N ASP A 148 23.27 -4.19 14.74
CA ASP A 148 22.18 -5.12 15.02
C ASP A 148 20.95 -4.99 14.11
N MET A 149 20.95 -4.02 13.20
CA MET A 149 19.91 -3.79 12.20
C MET A 149 20.27 -4.42 10.86
N ASP A 150 19.26 -4.73 10.04
CA ASP A 150 19.45 -5.25 8.68
C ASP A 150 20.05 -4.18 7.76
N ALA A 151 20.99 -4.60 6.90
CA ALA A 151 21.71 -3.69 6.00
C ALA A 151 21.07 -3.55 4.61
N ASN A 152 19.83 -4.00 4.44
CA ASN A 152 19.14 -4.09 3.15
C ASN A 152 18.40 -2.82 2.73
N SER A 153 18.57 -1.69 3.43
CA SER A 153 17.97 -0.40 3.08
C SER A 153 19.02 0.69 2.93
N LEU A 154 18.99 1.43 1.82
CA LEU A 154 19.88 2.56 1.55
C LEU A 154 19.29 3.88 2.06
N GLY A 155 18.00 4.08 1.88
CA GLY A 155 17.28 5.28 2.32
C GLY A 155 17.01 5.29 3.81
N GLY A 156 16.42 4.23 4.30
CA GLY A 156 16.04 4.03 5.68
C GLY A 156 15.07 2.87 5.83
N THR A 157 14.79 2.53 7.08
CA THR A 157 13.81 1.50 7.44
C THR A 157 12.61 2.16 8.10
N VAL A 158 11.41 1.86 7.59
CA VAL A 158 10.15 2.19 8.25
C VAL A 158 9.76 1.02 9.13
N GLU A 159 9.74 1.21 10.43
CA GLU A 159 9.26 0.23 11.39
C GLU A 159 7.82 0.55 11.78
N VAL A 160 6.94 -0.40 11.58
CA VAL A 160 5.53 -0.36 11.98
C VAL A 160 5.37 -1.18 13.25
N GLN A 161 4.98 -0.55 14.34
CA GLN A 161 4.69 -1.24 15.59
C GLN A 161 3.18 -1.36 15.79
N SER A 162 2.71 -2.58 16.01
CA SER A 162 1.31 -2.85 16.32
C SER A 162 1.00 -2.62 17.79
N LEU A 163 -0.28 -2.37 18.10
CA LEU A 163 -0.77 -2.09 19.46
C LEU A 163 -0.43 -3.22 20.44
N SER A 164 0.08 -2.88 21.63
CA SER A 164 0.27 -3.79 22.76
C SER A 164 -0.73 -3.47 23.88
N GLY A 165 -1.12 -4.50 24.63
CA GLY A 165 -1.94 -4.31 25.80
C GLY A 165 -1.20 -3.67 26.99
N PHE A 166 0.13 -3.51 26.89
CA PHE A 166 0.93 -2.77 27.85
C PHE A 166 1.12 -1.29 27.50
N ASP A 167 0.66 -0.83 26.35
CA ASP A 167 0.76 0.58 25.95
C ASP A 167 -0.14 1.49 26.81
N HIS A 168 -1.21 0.93 27.36
CA HIS A 168 -2.13 1.64 28.24
C HIS A 168 -2.08 1.13 29.68
N PRO A 169 -2.14 2.01 30.70
CA PRO A 169 -2.06 1.60 32.11
C PRO A 169 -3.30 0.87 32.61
N ALA A 170 -4.43 0.97 31.90
CA ALA A 170 -5.71 0.34 32.23
C ALA A 170 -6.37 -0.22 30.98
N ALA A 171 -7.55 -0.82 31.11
CA ALA A 171 -8.34 -1.24 29.98
C ALA A 171 -8.59 -0.06 29.03
N PHE A 172 -8.32 -0.27 27.76
CA PHE A 172 -8.52 0.70 26.70
C PHE A 172 -9.53 0.15 25.69
N TYR A 173 -10.38 1.01 25.18
CA TYR A 173 -11.28 0.72 24.08
C TYR A 173 -11.55 1.99 23.27
N SER A 174 -11.56 1.87 21.98
CA SER A 174 -11.99 2.90 21.04
C SER A 174 -12.95 2.33 20.03
N LEU A 175 -13.85 3.16 19.55
CA LEU A 175 -14.73 2.89 18.42
C LEU A 175 -14.87 4.19 17.64
N THR A 176 -14.47 4.16 16.39
CA THR A 176 -14.56 5.29 15.48
C THR A 176 -15.49 4.93 14.32
N THR A 177 -16.34 5.86 13.96
CA THR A 177 -17.20 5.76 12.78
C THR A 177 -17.08 7.07 12.02
N GLU A 178 -16.75 6.98 10.76
CA GLU A 178 -16.53 8.11 9.87
C GLU A 178 -17.35 7.94 8.60
N ALA A 179 -17.60 9.04 7.93
CA ALA A 179 -18.14 9.07 6.59
C ALA A 179 -17.50 10.22 5.85
N SER A 180 -16.91 9.94 4.71
CA SER A 180 -16.43 10.95 3.78
C SER A 180 -17.40 11.13 2.62
N TYR A 181 -17.38 12.30 2.01
CA TYR A 181 -18.19 12.63 0.85
C TYR A 181 -17.27 13.15 -0.25
N ASP A 182 -17.35 12.54 -1.42
CA ASP A 182 -16.65 13.02 -2.61
C ASP A 182 -17.57 13.97 -3.40
N ASP A 183 -17.15 15.22 -3.53
CA ASP A 183 -17.97 16.25 -4.19
C ASP A 183 -17.99 16.08 -5.73
N ASN A 184 -16.99 15.41 -6.28
CA ASN A 184 -16.87 15.18 -7.71
C ASN A 184 -17.86 14.12 -8.20
N THR A 185 -17.93 12.98 -7.47
CA THR A 185 -18.82 11.87 -7.85
C THR A 185 -20.16 11.90 -7.14
N GLY A 186 -20.24 12.57 -5.97
CA GLY A 186 -21.42 12.58 -5.10
C GLY A 186 -21.53 11.36 -4.23
N ASP A 187 -20.49 10.55 -4.10
CA ASP A 187 -20.48 9.32 -3.32
C ASP A 187 -20.23 9.58 -1.84
N THR A 188 -20.74 8.69 -1.01
CA THR A 188 -20.51 8.70 0.44
C THR A 188 -19.83 7.40 0.86
N SER A 189 -18.70 7.50 1.50
CA SER A 189 -17.80 6.40 1.86
C SER A 189 -17.77 6.20 3.37
N PRO A 190 -18.28 5.07 3.89
CA PRO A 190 -18.27 4.75 5.32
C PRO A 190 -16.95 4.13 5.76
N LYS A 191 -16.52 4.46 6.99
CA LYS A 191 -15.40 3.82 7.68
C LYS A 191 -15.81 3.50 9.12
N VAL A 192 -15.43 2.30 9.59
CA VAL A 192 -15.64 1.85 10.97
C VAL A 192 -14.37 1.18 11.47
N SER A 193 -13.87 1.64 12.61
CA SER A 193 -12.73 1.01 13.25
C SER A 193 -12.91 0.93 14.77
N GLY A 194 -12.20 0.00 15.40
CA GLY A 194 -12.19 -0.14 16.83
C GLY A 194 -10.98 -0.88 17.35
N ALA A 195 -10.53 -0.50 18.54
CA ALA A 195 -9.45 -1.15 19.23
C ALA A 195 -9.80 -1.39 20.70
N VAL A 196 -9.32 -2.50 21.22
CA VAL A 196 -9.49 -2.86 22.64
C VAL A 196 -8.18 -3.40 23.17
N SER A 197 -7.81 -3.03 24.39
CA SER A 197 -6.71 -3.69 25.10
C SER A 197 -7.02 -3.79 26.58
N ASN A 198 -6.50 -4.84 27.20
CA ASN A 198 -6.62 -5.03 28.65
C ASN A 198 -5.50 -5.90 29.18
N ARG A 199 -5.25 -5.78 30.48
CA ARG A 199 -4.30 -6.59 31.24
C ARG A 199 -5.03 -7.55 32.15
N PHE A 200 -4.45 -8.72 32.34
CA PHE A 200 -5.00 -9.78 33.15
C PHE A 200 -3.89 -10.34 34.05
N SER A 201 -4.27 -10.79 35.22
CA SER A 201 -3.39 -11.47 36.14
C SER A 201 -3.40 -12.97 35.85
N LEU A 202 -2.25 -13.53 35.45
CA LEU A 202 -2.09 -14.93 35.12
C LEU A 202 -1.14 -15.61 36.16
N GLY A 203 -1.60 -16.71 36.76
CA GLY A 203 -0.85 -17.41 37.80
C GLY A 203 -0.77 -16.61 39.10
N GLN A 204 0.44 -16.30 39.55
CA GLN A 204 0.69 -15.47 40.74
C GLN A 204 1.06 -14.01 40.40
N GLY A 205 1.21 -13.68 39.13
CA GLY A 205 1.53 -12.32 38.66
C GLY A 205 0.31 -11.42 38.71
N ILE A 206 0.52 -10.11 38.85
CA ILE A 206 -0.51 -9.07 38.80
C ILE A 206 -0.35 -8.35 37.48
N ASP A 207 -1.44 -8.26 36.68
CA ASP A 207 -1.50 -7.55 35.40
C ASP A 207 -0.33 -7.89 34.44
N ASN A 208 0.06 -9.17 34.46
CA ASN A 208 1.24 -9.68 33.78
C ASN A 208 0.96 -10.31 32.41
N PHE A 209 -0.30 -10.41 32.01
CA PHE A 209 -0.72 -10.87 30.68
C PHE A 209 -1.59 -9.81 30.04
N ALA A 210 -1.25 -9.40 28.82
CA ALA A 210 -1.96 -8.37 28.12
C ALA A 210 -2.47 -8.87 26.77
N VAL A 211 -3.65 -8.40 26.38
CA VAL A 211 -4.26 -8.68 25.08
C VAL A 211 -4.63 -7.34 24.46
N ALA A 212 -4.29 -7.17 23.18
CA ALA A 212 -4.75 -6.08 22.38
C ALA A 212 -5.34 -6.60 21.07
N ALA A 213 -6.46 -6.02 20.63
CA ALA A 213 -7.09 -6.34 19.36
C ALA A 213 -7.56 -5.06 18.69
N ALA A 214 -7.43 -5.00 17.38
CA ALA A 214 -7.93 -3.91 16.54
C ALA A 214 -8.58 -4.46 15.28
N LEU A 215 -9.61 -3.77 14.81
CA LEU A 215 -10.33 -4.05 13.56
C LEU A 215 -10.61 -2.72 12.86
N SER A 216 -10.47 -2.72 11.52
CA SER A 216 -10.80 -1.59 10.67
C SER A 216 -11.48 -2.08 9.40
N TRP A 217 -12.48 -1.34 8.93
CA TRP A 217 -13.13 -1.53 7.65
C TRP A 217 -13.51 -0.19 7.05
N GLU A 218 -13.20 -0.02 5.78
CA GLU A 218 -13.52 1.17 4.98
C GLU A 218 -13.97 0.73 3.59
N ASP A 219 -14.95 1.42 3.04
CA ASP A 219 -15.40 1.29 1.64
C ASP A 219 -15.47 2.69 1.04
N ARG A 220 -14.45 3.05 0.23
CA ARG A 220 -14.25 4.39 -0.29
C ARG A 220 -14.47 4.42 -1.79
N SER A 221 -15.47 5.22 -2.22
CA SER A 221 -15.73 5.52 -3.63
C SER A 221 -15.40 6.98 -3.92
N PHE A 222 -14.67 7.23 -4.97
CA PHE A 222 -14.28 8.58 -5.41
C PHE A 222 -13.90 8.59 -6.89
N GLY A 223 -13.80 9.77 -7.48
CA GLY A 223 -13.36 9.97 -8.85
C GLY A 223 -12.11 10.83 -8.94
N SER A 224 -11.41 10.66 -10.03
CA SER A 224 -10.21 11.44 -10.33
C SER A 224 -10.17 11.77 -11.82
N ASP A 225 -9.88 13.04 -12.14
CA ASP A 225 -9.55 13.49 -13.48
C ASP A 225 -8.05 13.71 -13.59
N ASN A 226 -7.48 13.36 -14.73
CA ASN A 226 -6.07 13.51 -14.97
C ASN A 226 -5.80 13.95 -16.41
N VAL A 227 -4.86 14.87 -16.59
CA VAL A 227 -4.30 15.23 -17.88
C VAL A 227 -2.83 14.89 -17.86
N GLU A 228 -2.42 13.98 -18.71
CA GLU A 228 -1.05 13.49 -18.80
C GLU A 228 -0.44 13.80 -20.16
N THR A 229 0.86 13.87 -20.18
CA THR A 229 1.65 14.08 -21.40
C THR A 229 2.60 12.91 -21.67
N GLY A 230 2.50 11.82 -20.89
CA GLY A 230 3.29 10.61 -21.04
C GLY A 230 4.83 10.79 -21.00
N GLY A 231 5.32 12.00 -20.71
CA GLY A 231 6.71 12.36 -20.92
C GLY A 231 7.06 12.68 -22.38
N ALA A 232 6.07 12.70 -23.26
CA ALA A 232 6.20 12.93 -24.71
C ALA A 232 6.41 14.42 -25.03
N TRP A 233 7.59 14.92 -24.69
CA TRP A 233 8.01 16.29 -25.00
C TRP A 233 9.31 16.30 -25.79
N ASP A 234 9.30 16.95 -26.95
CA ASP A 234 10.51 17.32 -27.68
C ASP A 234 11.09 18.63 -27.12
N PHE A 235 12.30 18.56 -26.58
CA PHE A 235 13.05 19.70 -26.02
C PHE A 235 14.12 20.24 -26.98
N ASP A 236 14.29 19.68 -28.17
CA ASP A 236 15.36 20.04 -29.11
C ASP A 236 15.04 21.29 -29.93
N ASP A 237 13.75 21.72 -29.96
CA ASP A 237 13.34 22.93 -30.70
C ASP A 237 13.72 24.21 -29.93
N PRO A 238 14.49 25.15 -30.53
CA PRO A 238 14.88 26.39 -29.88
C PRO A 238 13.72 27.34 -29.55
N SER A 239 12.51 27.13 -30.09
CA SER A 239 11.32 27.92 -29.77
C SER A 239 10.63 27.51 -28.48
N GLY A 240 10.96 26.35 -27.94
CA GLY A 240 10.40 25.81 -26.69
C GLY A 240 10.14 24.32 -26.74
N ALA A 241 9.79 23.74 -25.63
CA ALA A 241 9.37 22.34 -25.57
C ALA A 241 8.07 22.14 -26.35
N ARG A 242 8.04 21.14 -27.22
CA ARG A 242 6.89 20.76 -28.05
C ARG A 242 6.28 19.48 -27.51
N LEU A 243 4.96 19.43 -27.43
CA LEU A 243 4.22 18.26 -26.98
C LEU A 243 3.92 17.34 -28.16
N GLU A 244 4.21 16.05 -28.01
CA GLU A 244 3.95 14.99 -28.97
C GLU A 244 2.64 14.27 -28.70
N GLU A 245 2.27 14.09 -27.41
CA GLU A 245 1.10 13.34 -26.98
C GLU A 245 0.38 14.04 -25.83
N LEU A 246 -0.94 13.98 -25.83
CA LEU A 246 -1.81 14.45 -24.76
C LEU A 246 -2.84 13.37 -24.42
N GLU A 247 -2.90 13.01 -23.14
CA GLU A 247 -3.92 12.13 -22.62
C GLU A 247 -4.85 12.86 -21.64
N GLU A 248 -6.15 12.63 -21.79
CA GLU A 248 -7.18 13.04 -20.86
C GLU A 248 -7.82 11.80 -20.26
N ARG A 249 -7.74 11.64 -18.95
CA ARG A 249 -8.20 10.45 -18.23
C ARG A 249 -9.25 10.79 -17.19
N ARG A 250 -10.24 9.95 -17.06
CA ARG A 250 -11.22 9.95 -16.00
C ARG A 250 -11.24 8.58 -15.31
N TYR A 251 -11.16 8.61 -13.99
CA TYR A 251 -11.22 7.42 -13.15
C TYR A 251 -12.45 7.44 -12.28
N ASP A 252 -13.16 6.32 -12.24
CA ASP A 252 -14.15 5.98 -11.23
C ASP A 252 -13.56 4.83 -10.38
N ILE A 253 -13.38 5.07 -9.07
CA ILE A 253 -12.56 4.22 -8.20
C ILE A 253 -13.37 3.81 -6.97
N ASN A 254 -13.26 2.53 -6.60
CA ASN A 254 -13.73 2.02 -5.32
C ASN A 254 -12.60 1.25 -4.61
N ARG A 255 -12.29 1.64 -3.39
CA ARG A 255 -11.25 1.04 -2.53
C ARG A 255 -11.86 0.51 -1.25
N GLU A 256 -11.82 -0.82 -1.08
CA GLU A 256 -12.22 -1.46 0.18
C GLU A 256 -10.98 -1.86 0.99
N ARG A 257 -10.94 -1.46 2.27
CA ARG A 257 -9.87 -1.81 3.20
C ARG A 257 -10.43 -2.56 4.39
N THR A 258 -9.80 -3.67 4.72
CA THR A 258 -10.10 -4.44 5.93
C THR A 258 -8.80 -4.73 6.67
N GLY A 259 -8.75 -4.39 7.94
CA GLY A 259 -7.60 -4.65 8.78
C GLY A 259 -7.97 -5.36 10.09
N ALA A 260 -7.11 -6.25 10.56
CA ALA A 260 -7.25 -6.94 11.83
C ALA A 260 -5.89 -7.15 12.50
N GLY A 261 -5.85 -6.96 13.81
CA GLY A 261 -4.68 -7.25 14.64
C GLY A 261 -5.11 -7.91 15.94
N LEU A 262 -4.34 -8.91 16.39
CA LEU A 262 -4.53 -9.58 17.67
C LEU A 262 -3.16 -9.87 18.28
N ASN A 263 -2.89 -9.25 19.42
CA ASN A 263 -1.59 -9.27 20.05
C ASN A 263 -1.70 -9.76 21.50
N PHE A 264 -0.71 -10.56 21.92
CA PHE A 264 -0.59 -11.08 23.26
C PHE A 264 0.81 -10.77 23.78
N ASP A 265 0.88 -10.23 24.98
CA ASP A 265 2.15 -9.99 25.69
C ASP A 265 2.06 -10.64 27.08
N TYR A 266 3.12 -11.32 27.50
CA TYR A 266 3.19 -12.00 28.78
C TYR A 266 4.50 -11.69 29.50
N ARG A 267 4.40 -11.10 30.69
CA ARG A 267 5.51 -10.74 31.59
C ARG A 267 5.36 -11.50 32.90
N PRO A 268 5.77 -12.79 32.96
CA PRO A 268 5.63 -13.60 34.16
C PRO A 268 6.39 -13.06 35.36
N ASP A 269 7.49 -12.35 35.12
CA ASP A 269 8.35 -11.69 36.08
C ASP A 269 9.01 -10.44 35.43
N ASP A 270 9.76 -9.67 36.20
CA ASP A 270 10.43 -8.44 35.74
C ASP A 270 11.57 -8.68 34.72
N ASP A 271 12.03 -9.93 34.63
CA ASP A 271 13.15 -10.33 33.77
C ASP A 271 12.72 -11.03 32.49
N THR A 272 11.43 -11.36 32.35
CA THR A 272 10.93 -12.16 31.23
C THR A 272 9.79 -11.44 30.50
N GLU A 273 9.93 -11.30 29.19
CA GLU A 273 8.90 -10.80 28.28
C GLU A 273 8.71 -11.80 27.14
N LEU A 274 7.48 -12.19 26.86
CA LEU A 274 7.08 -13.05 25.75
C LEU A 274 5.97 -12.34 24.98
N TYR A 275 5.99 -12.42 23.66
CA TYR A 275 4.96 -11.83 22.84
C TYR A 275 4.61 -12.67 21.62
N LEU A 276 3.35 -12.54 21.21
CA LEU A 276 2.82 -12.98 19.91
C LEU A 276 2.07 -11.80 19.33
N ARG A 277 2.45 -11.40 18.13
CA ARG A 277 1.87 -10.25 17.42
C ARG A 277 1.42 -10.66 16.04
N THR A 278 0.23 -10.21 15.66
CA THR A 278 -0.34 -10.51 14.35
C THR A 278 -0.85 -9.23 13.70
N LEU A 279 -0.78 -9.19 12.39
CA LEU A 279 -1.41 -8.18 11.58
C LEU A 279 -1.91 -8.85 10.29
N TYR A 280 -3.14 -8.55 9.94
CA TYR A 280 -3.75 -8.86 8.65
C TYR A 280 -4.29 -7.57 8.05
N SER A 281 -3.99 -7.34 6.80
CA SER A 281 -4.59 -6.27 6.03
C SER A 281 -4.94 -6.75 4.64
N ARG A 282 -6.10 -6.34 4.15
CA ARG A 282 -6.60 -6.55 2.79
C ARG A 282 -7.03 -5.21 2.22
N TYR A 283 -6.55 -4.93 1.06
CA TYR A 283 -6.87 -3.77 0.25
C TYR A 283 -7.36 -4.27 -1.11
N GLN A 284 -8.56 -3.89 -1.49
CA GLN A 284 -9.10 -4.14 -2.81
C GLN A 284 -9.30 -2.81 -3.52
N ASP A 285 -8.76 -2.70 -4.73
CA ASP A 285 -8.95 -1.58 -5.63
C ASP A 285 -9.73 -2.05 -6.85
N SER A 286 -10.80 -1.35 -7.16
CA SER A 286 -11.59 -1.56 -8.37
C SER A 286 -11.72 -0.23 -9.08
N GLU A 287 -11.21 -0.13 -10.29
CA GLU A 287 -11.20 1.10 -11.05
C GLU A 287 -11.66 0.90 -12.49
N THR A 288 -12.39 1.90 -12.98
CA THR A 288 -12.65 2.06 -14.41
C THR A 288 -12.00 3.36 -14.86
N ARG A 289 -11.06 3.28 -15.80
CA ARG A 289 -10.45 4.43 -16.46
C ARG A 289 -11.00 4.57 -17.87
N GLN A 290 -11.51 5.73 -18.21
CA GLN A 290 -11.78 6.15 -19.58
C GLN A 290 -10.71 7.15 -20.00
N ALA A 291 -10.14 7.01 -21.19
CA ALA A 291 -9.15 7.94 -21.68
C ALA A 291 -9.38 8.37 -23.13
N ASN A 292 -8.96 9.60 -23.41
CA ASN A 292 -8.67 10.11 -24.73
C ASN A 292 -7.16 10.15 -24.88
N VAL A 293 -6.61 9.57 -25.93
CA VAL A 293 -5.19 9.67 -26.27
C VAL A 293 -5.09 10.37 -27.62
N ILE A 294 -4.28 11.41 -27.68
CA ILE A 294 -4.10 12.24 -28.86
C ILE A 294 -2.61 12.34 -29.15
N GLU A 295 -2.18 11.73 -30.24
CA GLU A 295 -0.80 11.80 -30.76
C GLU A 295 -0.74 12.83 -31.90
N PHE A 296 0.00 13.91 -31.70
CA PHE A 296 0.14 14.96 -32.71
C PHE A 296 1.07 14.51 -33.83
N ALA A 297 0.63 14.60 -35.08
CA ALA A 297 1.45 14.21 -36.25
C ALA A 297 2.81 14.94 -36.30
N ASP A 298 2.86 16.17 -35.83
CA ASP A 298 4.06 16.97 -35.57
C ASP A 298 3.97 17.50 -34.14
N ALA A 299 5.01 17.39 -33.34
CA ALA A 299 5.08 17.95 -32.00
C ALA A 299 4.73 19.45 -32.00
N GLN A 300 3.89 19.91 -31.07
CA GLN A 300 3.27 21.22 -31.08
C GLN A 300 3.66 22.12 -29.91
N LEU A 301 3.70 23.44 -30.16
CA LEU A 301 3.69 24.46 -29.11
C LEU A 301 2.26 24.81 -28.69
N PRO A 302 2.05 25.37 -27.49
CA PRO A 302 0.74 25.87 -27.08
C PRO A 302 0.14 26.85 -28.11
N GLY A 303 -1.08 26.60 -28.55
CA GLY A 303 -1.80 27.41 -29.55
C GLY A 303 -1.53 27.02 -31.01
N GLU A 304 -0.59 26.11 -31.28
CA GLU A 304 -0.46 25.51 -32.62
C GLU A 304 -1.58 24.48 -32.86
N ARG A 305 -1.89 24.21 -34.12
CA ARG A 305 -2.89 23.25 -34.56
C ARG A 305 -2.38 22.45 -35.74
N GLY A 306 -2.69 21.16 -35.77
CA GLY A 306 -2.30 20.27 -36.87
C GLY A 306 -3.21 19.05 -36.95
N ASP A 307 -2.72 18.03 -37.63
CA ASP A 307 -3.35 16.71 -37.66
C ASP A 307 -2.87 15.87 -36.46
N ALA A 308 -3.70 14.98 -36.02
CA ALA A 308 -3.39 14.06 -34.91
C ALA A 308 -4.07 12.71 -35.11
N GLU A 309 -3.40 11.65 -34.72
CA GLU A 309 -4.05 10.37 -34.46
C GLU A 309 -4.78 10.46 -33.12
N GLY A 310 -5.89 9.75 -33.00
CA GLY A 310 -6.66 9.75 -31.76
C GLY A 310 -7.19 8.38 -31.42
N SER A 311 -7.11 8.00 -30.16
CA SER A 311 -7.74 6.77 -29.65
C SER A 311 -8.61 7.04 -28.43
N ARG A 312 -9.49 6.09 -28.18
CA ARG A 312 -10.35 6.02 -27.01
C ARG A 312 -10.01 4.74 -26.25
N GLU A 313 -9.74 4.88 -24.97
CA GLU A 313 -9.28 3.73 -24.17
C GLU A 313 -10.16 3.47 -22.97
N LEU A 314 -10.24 2.19 -22.62
CA LEU A 314 -10.82 1.69 -21.38
C LEU A 314 -9.79 0.85 -20.61
N LYS A 315 -9.73 1.04 -19.29
CA LYS A 315 -9.22 0.09 -18.34
C LYS A 315 -10.33 -0.25 -17.36
N ASP A 316 -10.58 -1.53 -17.12
CA ASP A 316 -11.55 -2.02 -16.12
C ASP A 316 -10.87 -3.09 -15.29
N ARG A 317 -10.33 -2.66 -14.14
CA ARG A 317 -9.43 -3.44 -13.30
C ARG A 317 -9.99 -3.66 -11.90
N SER A 318 -9.74 -4.82 -11.35
CA SER A 318 -9.89 -5.08 -9.93
C SER A 318 -8.69 -5.87 -9.43
N GLU A 319 -8.05 -5.39 -8.37
CA GLU A 319 -6.92 -6.05 -7.73
C GLU A 319 -7.13 -6.13 -6.22
N THR A 320 -6.58 -7.16 -5.60
CA THR A 320 -6.61 -7.35 -4.16
C THR A 320 -5.20 -7.55 -3.63
N GLN A 321 -4.75 -6.66 -2.78
CA GLN A 321 -3.49 -6.80 -2.06
C GLN A 321 -3.74 -7.23 -0.61
N GLU A 322 -3.01 -8.23 -0.16
CA GLU A 322 -3.06 -8.70 1.23
C GLU A 322 -1.67 -8.66 1.87
N VAL A 323 -1.62 -8.25 3.13
CA VAL A 323 -0.43 -8.35 3.97
C VAL A 323 -0.77 -9.13 5.23
N LYS A 324 0.00 -10.18 5.50
CA LYS A 324 -0.09 -11.03 6.69
C LYS A 324 1.22 -11.00 7.44
N SER A 325 1.20 -10.73 8.73
CA SER A 325 2.38 -10.76 9.59
C SER A 325 2.11 -11.52 10.88
N LEU A 326 3.05 -12.38 11.26
CA LEU A 326 3.06 -13.12 12.51
C LEU A 326 4.46 -13.02 13.12
N VAL A 327 4.55 -12.50 14.33
CA VAL A 327 5.81 -12.39 15.07
C VAL A 327 5.68 -13.03 16.44
N ILE A 328 6.54 -13.98 16.73
CA ILE A 328 6.63 -14.64 18.05
C ILE A 328 8.02 -14.37 18.59
N GLY A 329 8.11 -13.89 19.80
CA GLY A 329 9.41 -13.62 20.38
C GLY A 329 9.39 -13.48 21.88
N GLY A 330 10.56 -13.20 22.41
CA GLY A 330 10.72 -12.95 23.82
C GLY A 330 12.11 -12.49 24.19
N LYS A 331 12.18 -11.94 25.39
CA LYS A 331 13.39 -11.44 26.01
C LYS A 331 13.47 -11.97 27.43
N ARG A 332 14.68 -12.40 27.84
CA ARG A 332 14.93 -12.85 29.22
C ARG A 332 16.24 -12.31 29.75
N ARG A 333 16.18 -11.68 30.90
CA ARG A 333 17.34 -11.22 31.66
C ARG A 333 17.83 -12.29 32.62
N LEU A 334 19.12 -12.59 32.59
CA LEU A 334 19.80 -13.59 33.40
C LEU A 334 21.02 -12.93 34.06
N GLY A 335 20.79 -12.20 35.15
CA GLY A 335 21.80 -11.36 35.78
C GLY A 335 22.25 -10.24 34.86
N ASP A 336 23.53 -10.18 34.49
CA ASP A 336 24.06 -9.18 33.57
C ASP A 336 23.80 -9.50 32.07
N TRP A 337 23.24 -10.65 31.77
CA TRP A 337 22.97 -11.10 30.42
C TRP A 337 21.50 -10.94 30.05
N THR A 338 21.26 -10.53 28.82
CA THR A 338 19.91 -10.49 28.22
C THR A 338 19.90 -11.30 26.93
N LEU A 339 19.08 -12.35 26.91
CA LEU A 339 18.80 -13.13 25.71
C LEU A 339 17.51 -12.64 25.06
N SER A 340 17.54 -12.38 23.75
CA SER A 340 16.36 -12.08 22.95
C SER A 340 16.27 -13.05 21.77
N SER A 341 15.06 -13.50 21.47
CA SER A 341 14.81 -14.38 20.32
C SER A 341 13.50 -13.98 19.64
N GLN A 342 13.47 -14.07 18.32
CA GLN A 342 12.30 -13.76 17.51
C GLN A 342 12.22 -14.71 16.32
N TYR A 343 11.01 -15.16 16.01
CA TYR A 343 10.63 -15.74 14.74
C TYR A 343 9.60 -14.82 14.09
N GLY A 344 9.82 -14.48 12.85
CA GLY A 344 8.92 -13.69 12.02
C GLY A 344 8.48 -14.45 10.77
N TYR A 345 7.22 -14.29 10.43
CA TYR A 345 6.62 -14.68 9.16
C TYR A 345 5.86 -13.49 8.61
N SER A 346 6.07 -13.19 7.35
CA SER A 346 5.33 -12.15 6.63
C SER A 346 5.06 -12.61 5.20
N GLU A 347 3.87 -12.35 4.72
CA GLU A 347 3.43 -12.64 3.36
C GLU A 347 2.70 -11.42 2.81
N ALA A 348 3.05 -11.02 1.59
CA ALA A 348 2.30 -10.06 0.81
C ALA A 348 1.90 -10.70 -0.52
N SER A 349 0.70 -10.45 -0.98
CA SER A 349 0.20 -10.94 -2.26
C SER A 349 -0.61 -9.88 -2.98
N GLU A 350 -0.61 -9.96 -4.30
CA GLU A 350 -1.52 -9.23 -5.19
C GLU A 350 -2.22 -10.25 -6.07
N ASP A 351 -3.54 -10.26 -6.03
CA ASP A 351 -4.43 -11.09 -6.85
C ASP A 351 -5.25 -10.17 -7.75
N SER A 352 -4.94 -10.18 -9.03
CA SER A 352 -5.68 -9.50 -10.08
C SER A 352 -6.46 -10.56 -10.86
N PRO A 353 -7.75 -10.78 -10.52
CA PRO A 353 -8.58 -11.73 -11.25
C PRO A 353 -8.76 -11.25 -12.69
N LEU A 354 -9.20 -12.15 -13.58
CA LEU A 354 -9.37 -11.84 -14.99
C LEU A 354 -10.12 -10.51 -15.21
N HIS A 355 -9.46 -9.55 -15.82
CA HIS A 355 -9.91 -8.17 -16.03
C HIS A 355 -9.48 -7.63 -17.40
N ILE A 356 -9.79 -6.38 -17.72
CA ILE A 356 -9.38 -5.66 -18.93
C ILE A 356 -8.35 -4.59 -18.50
N PRO A 357 -7.02 -4.85 -18.58
CA PRO A 357 -6.01 -3.83 -18.32
C PRO A 357 -5.96 -2.76 -19.39
N GLY A 358 -6.39 -3.09 -20.62
CA GLY A 358 -6.46 -2.19 -21.75
C GLY A 358 -7.47 -2.64 -22.79
N ALA A 359 -8.22 -1.68 -23.33
CA ALA A 359 -8.95 -1.86 -24.57
C ALA A 359 -8.92 -0.52 -25.33
N SER A 360 -8.64 -0.56 -26.63
CA SER A 360 -8.50 0.64 -27.45
C SER A 360 -9.42 0.61 -28.67
N PHE A 361 -9.91 1.79 -29.01
CA PHE A 361 -10.60 2.09 -30.27
C PHE A 361 -9.82 3.18 -30.98
N ALA A 362 -9.22 2.85 -32.09
CA ALA A 362 -8.46 3.79 -32.93
C ALA A 362 -9.38 4.63 -33.82
N GLY A 363 -8.99 5.86 -34.09
CA GLY A 363 -9.67 6.74 -35.06
C GLY A 363 -9.58 6.15 -36.46
N ASN A 364 -10.70 6.19 -37.19
CA ASN A 364 -10.76 5.69 -38.58
C ASN A 364 -9.95 6.54 -39.58
N ASP A 365 -9.77 7.80 -39.26
CA ASP A 365 -9.00 8.81 -40.01
C ASP A 365 -8.33 9.76 -38.99
N ASP A 366 -7.29 10.48 -39.41
CA ASP A 366 -6.66 11.53 -38.63
C ASP A 366 -7.65 12.67 -38.30
N PHE A 367 -7.53 13.20 -37.09
CA PHE A 367 -8.28 14.35 -36.63
C PHE A 367 -7.53 15.64 -36.96
N THR A 368 -8.21 16.57 -37.64
CA THR A 368 -7.62 17.83 -38.01
C THR A 368 -7.90 18.92 -36.98
N ASP A 369 -7.11 20.01 -37.00
CA ASP A 369 -7.25 21.13 -36.07
C ASP A 369 -7.06 20.74 -34.60
N ALA A 370 -6.23 19.72 -34.37
CA ALA A 370 -5.86 19.23 -33.05
C ALA A 370 -4.68 20.03 -32.48
N GLY A 371 -4.67 20.26 -31.17
CA GLY A 371 -3.61 20.94 -30.44
C GLY A 371 -4.01 21.23 -29.01
N TYR A 372 -3.25 22.07 -28.32
CA TYR A 372 -3.52 22.44 -26.93
C TYR A 372 -3.19 23.90 -26.65
N ASP A 373 -3.76 24.49 -25.59
CA ASP A 373 -3.64 25.92 -25.32
C ASP A 373 -2.67 26.29 -24.21
N SER A 374 -2.26 25.38 -23.31
CA SER A 374 -1.41 25.73 -22.19
C SER A 374 -0.40 24.61 -21.87
N SER A 375 0.87 24.96 -21.72
CA SER A 375 1.91 24.01 -21.32
C SER A 375 1.89 23.66 -19.82
N ARG A 376 1.23 24.44 -18.98
CA ARG A 376 1.17 24.19 -17.54
C ARG A 376 0.03 23.25 -17.15
N LYS A 377 -1.12 23.42 -17.76
CA LYS A 377 -2.29 22.55 -17.69
C LYS A 377 -2.79 22.47 -19.13
N PRO A 378 -2.30 21.52 -19.92
CA PRO A 378 -2.73 21.37 -21.30
C PRO A 378 -4.24 21.20 -21.37
N ASP A 379 -4.87 21.98 -22.21
CA ASP A 379 -6.30 21.96 -22.50
C ASP A 379 -6.45 21.58 -23.96
N LEU A 380 -7.04 20.42 -24.22
CA LEU A 380 -7.18 19.85 -25.55
C LEU A 380 -8.09 20.70 -26.40
N GLN A 381 -7.62 20.97 -27.58
CA GLN A 381 -8.39 21.65 -28.64
C GLN A 381 -8.43 20.75 -29.88
N ILE A 382 -9.57 20.19 -30.16
CA ILE A 382 -9.79 19.28 -31.29
C ILE A 382 -11.19 19.47 -31.87
N ASN A 383 -11.41 19.07 -33.11
CA ASN A 383 -12.72 19.20 -33.74
C ASN A 383 -13.76 18.24 -33.18
N ASP A 384 -15.06 18.57 -33.35
CA ASP A 384 -16.17 17.78 -32.81
C ASP A 384 -16.24 16.34 -33.33
N ALA A 385 -15.54 16.00 -34.41
CA ALA A 385 -15.50 14.63 -34.95
C ALA A 385 -14.85 13.64 -33.95
N PHE A 386 -13.89 14.11 -33.15
CA PHE A 386 -13.24 13.32 -32.10
C PHE A 386 -14.24 12.80 -31.06
N TYR A 387 -15.29 13.54 -30.78
CA TYR A 387 -16.30 13.16 -29.78
C TYR A 387 -17.46 12.33 -30.35
N GLN A 388 -17.31 11.80 -31.58
CA GLN A 388 -18.32 10.96 -32.21
C GLN A 388 -17.86 9.52 -32.29
N ALA A 389 -18.50 8.64 -31.56
CA ALA A 389 -18.16 7.21 -31.49
C ALA A 389 -18.09 6.50 -32.86
N SER A 390 -18.83 7.00 -33.85
CA SER A 390 -18.82 6.45 -35.23
C SER A 390 -17.47 6.60 -35.96
N ASN A 391 -16.58 7.45 -35.45
CA ASN A 391 -15.28 7.68 -36.05
C ASN A 391 -14.17 6.80 -35.52
N PHE A 392 -14.52 5.80 -34.69
CA PHE A 392 -13.56 4.89 -34.09
C PHE A 392 -13.96 3.43 -34.33
N THR A 393 -12.97 2.57 -34.51
CA THR A 393 -13.09 1.13 -34.66
C THR A 393 -12.22 0.44 -33.60
N LEU A 394 -12.67 -0.69 -33.10
CA LEU A 394 -11.92 -1.49 -32.14
C LEU A 394 -10.56 -1.88 -32.72
N ASP A 395 -9.53 -1.58 -31.98
CA ASP A 395 -8.15 -1.96 -32.27
C ASP A 395 -7.79 -3.23 -31.50
N GLU A 396 -7.86 -3.17 -30.16
CA GLU A 396 -7.45 -4.26 -29.29
C GLU A 396 -8.32 -4.34 -28.03
N ILE A 397 -8.47 -5.56 -27.49
CA ILE A 397 -8.88 -5.81 -26.11
C ILE A 397 -7.86 -6.73 -25.49
N GLU A 398 -7.16 -6.26 -24.49
CA GLU A 398 -6.30 -7.09 -23.64
C GLU A 398 -7.09 -7.62 -22.44
N ARG A 399 -6.88 -8.88 -22.08
CA ARG A 399 -7.35 -9.46 -20.82
C ARG A 399 -6.18 -10.07 -20.08
N GLU A 400 -6.19 -9.86 -18.80
CA GLU A 400 -5.11 -10.28 -17.93
C GLU A 400 -5.64 -10.92 -16.65
N LYS A 401 -4.87 -11.87 -16.15
CA LYS A 401 -5.01 -12.43 -14.80
C LYS A 401 -3.64 -12.61 -14.20
N GLN A 402 -3.42 -12.06 -13.01
CA GLN A 402 -2.13 -12.12 -12.33
C GLN A 402 -2.26 -12.54 -10.88
N LEU A 403 -1.28 -13.30 -10.41
CA LEU A 403 -1.11 -13.61 -8.99
C LEU A 403 0.37 -13.49 -8.62
N THR A 404 0.66 -12.50 -7.78
CA THR A 404 1.98 -12.34 -7.17
C THR A 404 1.91 -12.74 -5.70
N THR A 405 2.87 -13.52 -5.23
CA THR A 405 3.01 -13.86 -3.81
C THR A 405 4.45 -13.71 -3.38
N ASP A 406 4.69 -12.98 -2.30
CA ASP A 406 6.01 -12.73 -1.75
C ASP A 406 6.01 -13.06 -0.24
N THR A 407 6.81 -14.01 0.17
CA THR A 407 6.84 -14.56 1.54
C THR A 407 8.22 -14.40 2.16
N GLU A 408 8.29 -13.90 3.40
CA GLU A 408 9.53 -13.81 4.18
C GLU A 408 9.39 -14.53 5.50
N GLN A 409 10.42 -15.30 5.87
CA GLN A 409 10.54 -15.95 7.17
C GLN A 409 11.92 -15.66 7.75
N ASN A 410 11.96 -15.33 9.03
CA ASN A 410 13.23 -15.07 9.71
C ASN A 410 13.28 -15.61 11.13
N ILE A 411 14.51 -15.90 11.56
CA ILE A 411 14.84 -16.19 12.94
C ILE A 411 15.97 -15.26 13.35
N ARG A 412 15.80 -14.57 14.48
CA ARG A 412 16.79 -13.69 15.08
C ARG A 412 17.09 -14.12 16.50
N LEU A 413 18.37 -14.12 16.86
CA LEU A 413 18.87 -14.42 18.20
C LEU A 413 19.91 -13.36 18.59
N ASP A 414 19.69 -12.69 19.73
CA ASP A 414 20.58 -11.67 20.26
C ASP A 414 20.96 -12.01 21.70
N LEU A 415 22.21 -11.77 22.06
CA LEU A 415 22.70 -11.87 23.42
C LEU A 415 23.46 -10.60 23.79
N ALA A 416 23.00 -9.90 24.82
CA ALA A 416 23.61 -8.70 25.34
C ALA A 416 24.14 -8.91 26.74
N ARG A 417 25.24 -8.25 27.08
CA ARG A 417 25.81 -8.25 28.43
C ARG A 417 26.08 -6.83 28.90
N ASP A 418 25.46 -6.46 30.01
CA ASP A 418 25.75 -5.21 30.70
C ASP A 418 27.02 -5.37 31.54
N TYR A 419 27.93 -4.40 31.50
CA TYR A 419 29.16 -4.42 32.26
C TYR A 419 29.68 -3.00 32.49
N PHE A 420 30.74 -2.86 33.33
CA PHE A 420 31.44 -1.61 33.53
C PHE A 420 32.84 -1.68 32.93
N TRP A 421 33.14 -0.78 31.99
CA TRP A 421 34.48 -0.61 31.46
C TRP A 421 35.14 0.64 32.10
N GLN A 422 36.14 0.45 32.92
CA GLN A 422 36.79 1.49 33.70
C GLN A 422 35.80 2.39 34.51
N GLY A 423 34.71 1.79 35.01
CA GLY A 423 33.68 2.51 35.76
C GLY A 423 32.57 3.14 34.88
N LEU A 424 32.68 3.05 33.54
CA LEU A 424 31.67 3.54 32.59
C LEU A 424 30.65 2.46 32.30
N PRO A 425 29.35 2.76 32.34
CA PRO A 425 28.32 1.83 31.90
C PRO A 425 28.56 1.42 30.45
N SER A 426 28.54 0.14 30.20
CA SER A 426 28.83 -0.42 28.89
C SER A 426 27.97 -1.65 28.62
N GLN A 427 27.66 -1.89 27.33
CA GLN A 427 26.94 -3.10 26.89
C GLN A 427 27.65 -3.72 25.69
N LEU A 428 27.96 -5.00 25.78
CA LEU A 428 28.40 -5.82 24.66
C LEU A 428 27.21 -6.60 24.12
N LYS A 429 26.88 -6.46 22.84
CA LYS A 429 25.78 -7.16 22.17
C LYS A 429 26.30 -7.90 20.94
N PHE A 430 25.84 -9.12 20.72
CA PHE A 430 26.10 -9.88 19.52
C PHE A 430 24.88 -10.73 19.18
N GLY A 431 24.73 -11.02 17.90
CA GLY A 431 23.58 -11.78 17.45
C GLY A 431 23.72 -12.29 16.03
N THR A 432 22.70 -13.02 15.63
CA THR A 432 22.60 -13.61 14.30
C THR A 432 21.15 -13.53 13.81
N LYS A 433 20.99 -13.38 12.49
CA LYS A 433 19.70 -13.45 11.79
C LYS A 433 19.82 -14.37 10.58
N PHE A 434 18.82 -15.19 10.37
CA PHE A 434 18.62 -16.01 9.19
C PHE A 434 17.28 -15.63 8.59
N SER A 435 17.27 -15.28 7.31
CA SER A 435 16.06 -14.88 6.58
C SER A 435 16.00 -15.62 5.25
N THR A 436 14.80 -16.03 4.87
CA THR A 436 14.48 -16.60 3.57
C THR A 436 13.26 -15.87 3.03
N ARG A 437 13.38 -15.33 1.81
CA ARG A 437 12.29 -14.68 1.08
C ARG A 437 12.11 -15.39 -0.26
N THR A 438 10.85 -15.61 -0.63
CA THR A 438 10.48 -16.19 -1.92
C THR A 438 9.39 -15.35 -2.54
N LYS A 439 9.59 -14.93 -3.79
CA LYS A 439 8.61 -14.21 -4.59
C LYS A 439 8.31 -15.00 -5.85
N ASP A 440 7.02 -15.24 -6.07
CA ASP A 440 6.47 -15.94 -7.23
C ASP A 440 5.51 -15.00 -7.96
N ASN A 441 5.58 -14.96 -9.28
CA ASN A 441 4.64 -14.25 -10.15
C ASN A 441 4.14 -15.18 -11.24
N ASP A 442 2.83 -15.19 -11.47
CA ASP A 442 2.10 -15.99 -12.46
C ASP A 442 1.14 -15.05 -13.22
N LEU A 443 1.43 -14.78 -14.49
CA LEU A 443 0.71 -13.87 -15.37
C LEU A 443 0.15 -14.59 -16.58
N GLU A 444 -1.13 -14.43 -16.84
CA GLU A 444 -1.83 -14.97 -18.02
C GLU A 444 -2.44 -13.81 -18.83
N VAL A 445 -2.08 -13.72 -20.11
CA VAL A 445 -2.49 -12.62 -21.01
C VAL A 445 -3.23 -13.16 -22.23
N TRP A 446 -4.26 -12.45 -22.65
CA TRP A 446 -4.99 -12.67 -23.90
C TRP A 446 -5.13 -11.37 -24.67
N ALA A 447 -4.64 -11.32 -25.91
CA ALA A 447 -4.75 -10.17 -26.80
C ALA A 447 -5.78 -10.46 -27.92
N TYR A 448 -6.90 -9.76 -27.87
CA TYR A 448 -7.98 -9.87 -28.85
C TYR A 448 -7.85 -8.76 -29.89
N GLU A 449 -7.07 -9.04 -30.92
CA GLU A 449 -6.84 -8.19 -32.08
C GLU A 449 -7.59 -8.71 -33.30
N ASP A 450 -7.68 -7.91 -34.37
CA ASP A 450 -8.27 -8.29 -35.65
C ASP A 450 -9.73 -8.81 -35.58
N LEU A 451 -10.52 -8.33 -34.63
CA LEU A 451 -11.92 -8.73 -34.44
C LEU A 451 -12.90 -8.19 -35.51
N GLY A 452 -12.36 -7.66 -36.62
CA GLY A 452 -13.15 -7.10 -37.72
C GLY A 452 -13.65 -5.67 -37.43
N ASP A 453 -14.64 -5.23 -38.21
CA ASP A 453 -15.15 -3.86 -38.14
C ASP A 453 -16.12 -3.64 -36.94
N TYR A 454 -15.67 -3.97 -35.71
CA TYR A 454 -16.45 -3.69 -34.51
C TYR A 454 -16.32 -2.19 -34.16
N GLY A 455 -17.38 -1.45 -34.39
CA GLY A 455 -17.38 0.01 -34.17
C GLY A 455 -17.61 0.39 -32.72
N PHE A 456 -17.06 1.53 -32.31
CA PHE A 456 -17.25 2.04 -30.95
C PHE A 456 -18.73 2.28 -30.61
N THR A 457 -19.59 2.57 -31.58
CA THR A 457 -21.04 2.72 -31.36
C THR A 457 -21.70 1.48 -30.75
N ASP A 458 -21.12 0.29 -30.93
CA ASP A 458 -21.61 -0.97 -30.36
C ASP A 458 -21.20 -1.16 -28.90
N ALA A 459 -20.15 -0.45 -28.46
CA ALA A 459 -19.65 -0.43 -27.09
C ALA A 459 -19.91 0.89 -26.35
N GLN A 460 -20.54 1.87 -26.99
CA GLN A 460 -20.75 3.20 -26.44
C GLN A 460 -21.68 3.17 -25.22
N LEU A 461 -21.26 3.87 -24.17
CA LEU A 461 -22.09 4.34 -23.06
C LEU A 461 -22.54 5.80 -23.29
N ASN A 462 -22.98 6.44 -22.23
CA ASN A 462 -23.41 7.84 -22.27
C ASN A 462 -22.21 8.77 -22.55
N MET A 463 -22.50 9.97 -23.02
CA MET A 463 -21.52 11.05 -23.08
C MET A 463 -21.11 11.44 -21.65
N ALA A 464 -19.81 11.57 -21.42
CA ALA A 464 -19.25 12.00 -20.16
C ALA A 464 -18.51 13.34 -20.30
N ASN A 465 -18.41 14.05 -19.20
CA ASN A 465 -17.54 15.21 -19.02
C ASN A 465 -16.49 14.85 -17.97
N PHE A 466 -15.43 15.65 -17.87
CA PHE A 466 -14.58 15.59 -16.70
C PHE A 466 -15.39 15.79 -15.43
N ILE A 467 -14.98 15.15 -14.34
CA ILE A 467 -15.66 15.21 -13.05
C ILE A 467 -15.68 16.64 -12.51
N ASP A 468 -14.58 17.39 -12.72
CA ASP A 468 -14.46 18.81 -12.33
C ASP A 468 -15.30 19.77 -13.20
N GLY A 469 -15.95 19.27 -14.25
CA GLY A 469 -16.80 20.04 -15.15
C GLY A 469 -16.06 20.88 -16.20
N ASP A 470 -14.74 20.78 -16.27
CA ASP A 470 -13.85 21.56 -17.14
C ASP A 470 -13.53 20.84 -18.46
N GLY A 471 -14.47 20.24 -19.14
CA GLY A 471 -14.20 19.65 -20.44
C GLY A 471 -15.18 18.56 -20.84
N ASN A 472 -15.05 18.12 -22.09
CA ASN A 472 -15.85 17.05 -22.66
C ASN A 472 -14.96 15.83 -22.91
N LEU A 473 -15.09 14.79 -22.08
CA LEU A 473 -14.40 13.53 -22.32
C LEU A 473 -14.98 12.78 -23.54
N GLY A 474 -16.24 13.00 -23.88
CA GLY A 474 -16.94 12.30 -24.97
C GLY A 474 -17.64 11.03 -24.51
N PRO A 475 -17.95 10.12 -25.47
CA PRO A 475 -18.61 8.86 -25.14
C PRO A 475 -17.68 7.90 -24.41
N GLU A 476 -18.18 7.23 -23.38
CA GLU A 476 -17.46 6.20 -22.63
C GLU A 476 -17.59 4.83 -23.28
N ILE A 477 -16.57 3.99 -23.11
CA ILE A 477 -16.53 2.59 -23.52
C ILE A 477 -17.17 1.70 -22.45
N SER A 478 -18.03 0.79 -22.86
CA SER A 478 -18.67 -0.20 -21.98
C SER A 478 -17.84 -1.47 -21.82
N ALA A 479 -17.19 -1.66 -20.68
CA ALA A 479 -16.52 -2.93 -20.34
C ALA A 479 -17.46 -4.14 -20.55
N SER A 480 -18.71 -4.05 -20.10
CA SER A 480 -19.69 -5.13 -20.27
C SER A 480 -20.07 -5.43 -21.72
N ALA A 481 -19.93 -4.47 -22.64
CA ALA A 481 -20.11 -4.72 -24.06
C ALA A 481 -18.94 -5.47 -24.66
N LEU A 482 -17.72 -5.10 -24.28
CA LEU A 482 -16.50 -5.80 -24.69
C LEU A 482 -16.47 -7.23 -24.14
N GLU A 483 -16.81 -7.43 -22.88
CA GLU A 483 -16.94 -8.76 -22.27
C GLU A 483 -17.94 -9.65 -23.03
N ARG A 484 -19.07 -9.10 -23.48
CA ARG A 484 -20.04 -9.87 -24.31
C ARG A 484 -19.50 -10.21 -25.69
N LEU A 485 -18.71 -9.33 -26.28
CA LEU A 485 -18.06 -9.56 -27.58
C LEU A 485 -17.12 -10.74 -27.50
N ILE A 486 -16.17 -10.71 -26.57
CA ILE A 486 -15.15 -11.76 -26.42
C ILE A 486 -15.71 -13.07 -25.84
N ALA A 487 -16.80 -13.05 -25.06
CA ALA A 487 -17.42 -14.26 -24.51
C ALA A 487 -17.90 -15.25 -25.58
N GLY A 488 -18.08 -14.81 -26.83
CA GLY A 488 -18.44 -15.64 -27.98
C GLY A 488 -17.26 -16.26 -28.72
N LEU A 489 -16.02 -15.93 -28.35
CA LEU A 489 -14.79 -16.34 -29.00
C LEU A 489 -14.11 -17.49 -28.22
N ASP A 490 -13.25 -18.28 -28.91
CA ASP A 490 -12.40 -19.26 -28.22
C ASP A 490 -11.17 -18.55 -27.69
N ALA A 491 -11.07 -18.41 -26.38
CA ALA A 491 -9.96 -17.70 -25.73
C ALA A 491 -8.57 -18.29 -26.07
N ASN A 492 -8.48 -19.58 -26.44
CA ASN A 492 -7.19 -20.18 -26.82
C ASN A 492 -6.63 -19.60 -28.12
N ASP A 493 -7.47 -19.04 -28.99
CA ASP A 493 -7.02 -18.43 -30.24
C ASP A 493 -6.35 -17.07 -30.02
N PHE A 494 -6.52 -16.48 -28.83
CA PHE A 494 -6.07 -15.14 -28.45
C PHE A 494 -5.08 -15.16 -27.27
N TYR A 495 -4.70 -16.35 -26.80
CA TYR A 495 -3.75 -16.47 -25.68
C TYR A 495 -2.36 -16.02 -26.12
N ASP A 496 -1.81 -15.01 -25.42
CA ASP A 496 -0.45 -14.53 -25.63
C ASP A 496 0.54 -15.36 -24.80
N ASP A 497 1.09 -16.41 -25.43
CA ASP A 497 2.06 -17.32 -24.81
C ASP A 497 3.39 -16.61 -24.50
N GLU A 498 3.74 -15.56 -25.24
CA GLU A 498 4.98 -14.81 -25.02
C GLU A 498 4.87 -13.94 -23.77
N GLN A 499 3.88 -13.06 -23.71
CA GLN A 499 3.69 -12.18 -22.56
C GLN A 499 3.43 -12.96 -21.28
N SER A 500 2.63 -14.02 -21.34
CA SER A 500 2.37 -14.87 -20.19
C SER A 500 3.65 -15.49 -19.64
N ARG A 501 4.48 -16.09 -20.48
CA ARG A 501 5.67 -16.83 -20.04
C ARG A 501 6.86 -15.98 -19.62
N ILE A 502 7.09 -14.84 -20.29
CA ILE A 502 8.25 -14.00 -19.97
C ILE A 502 8.09 -13.25 -18.65
N ASN A 503 6.86 -13.08 -18.21
CA ASN A 503 6.53 -12.42 -16.94
C ASN A 503 6.36 -13.41 -15.77
N ASP A 504 6.37 -14.72 -16.05
CA ASP A 504 6.41 -15.73 -15.00
C ASP A 504 7.80 -15.84 -14.40
N PHE A 505 7.90 -15.68 -13.10
CA PHE A 505 9.18 -15.85 -12.40
C PHE A 505 9.03 -16.36 -10.98
N GLN A 506 10.11 -16.98 -10.50
CA GLN A 506 10.31 -17.28 -9.08
C GLN A 506 11.66 -16.73 -8.64
N MET A 507 11.67 -15.96 -7.55
CA MET A 507 12.90 -15.47 -6.92
C MET A 507 13.00 -15.95 -5.48
N GLN A 508 14.19 -16.41 -5.08
CA GLN A 508 14.52 -16.77 -3.71
C GLN A 508 15.75 -16.02 -3.22
N GLU A 509 15.61 -15.32 -2.10
CA GLU A 509 16.69 -14.62 -1.42
C GLU A 509 16.91 -15.22 -0.03
N ASN A 510 18.13 -15.63 0.27
CA ASN A 510 18.52 -16.13 1.58
C ASN A 510 19.61 -15.23 2.18
N ILE A 511 19.35 -14.64 3.33
CA ILE A 511 20.28 -13.76 4.03
C ILE A 511 20.71 -14.41 5.35
N ASN A 512 22.03 -14.50 5.55
CA ASN A 512 22.61 -14.95 6.80
C ASN A 512 23.46 -13.82 7.36
N ALA A 513 23.10 -13.35 8.55
CA ALA A 513 23.78 -12.22 9.18
C ALA A 513 24.30 -12.57 10.57
N ALA A 514 25.44 -11.98 10.92
CA ALA A 514 25.99 -12.02 12.26
C ALA A 514 26.62 -10.66 12.60
N TYR A 515 26.51 -10.23 13.83
CA TYR A 515 27.06 -8.97 14.28
C TYR A 515 27.63 -9.02 15.69
N ILE A 516 28.49 -8.07 15.98
CA ILE A 516 28.98 -7.73 17.32
C ILE A 516 29.03 -6.20 17.45
N MET A 517 28.55 -5.68 18.56
CA MET A 517 28.61 -4.25 18.85
C MET A 517 28.85 -4.00 20.34
N ASN A 518 29.44 -2.87 20.63
CA ASN A 518 29.64 -2.39 21.99
C ASN A 518 29.13 -0.96 22.12
N THR A 519 28.41 -0.70 23.20
CA THR A 519 27.93 0.63 23.58
C THR A 519 28.66 1.06 24.85
N ILE A 520 29.11 2.29 24.93
CA ILE A 520 29.75 2.89 26.11
C ILE A 520 29.12 4.25 26.38
N ASP A 521 28.66 4.46 27.60
CA ASP A 521 28.10 5.74 28.03
C ASP A 521 29.15 6.54 28.85
N ILE A 522 29.44 7.73 28.38
CA ILE A 522 30.41 8.66 29.00
C ILE A 522 29.67 9.98 29.26
N ASP A 523 29.19 10.17 30.48
CA ASP A 523 28.30 11.29 30.83
C ASP A 523 27.13 11.45 29.82
N ASP A 524 27.13 12.52 29.06
CA ASP A 524 26.14 12.84 28.03
C ASP A 524 26.47 12.28 26.63
N LEU A 525 27.61 11.59 26.48
CA LEU A 525 28.08 11.00 25.23
C LEU A 525 27.87 9.48 25.23
N ARG A 526 27.14 8.98 24.25
CA ARG A 526 27.03 7.55 23.95
C ARG A 526 27.85 7.22 22.71
N ILE A 527 28.71 6.23 22.81
CA ILE A 527 29.53 5.71 21.71
C ILE A 527 29.09 4.29 21.40
N ILE A 528 28.69 4.06 20.16
CA ILE A 528 28.33 2.74 19.63
C ILE A 528 29.31 2.38 18.53
N ALA A 529 29.94 1.22 18.64
CA ALA A 529 30.85 0.70 17.62
C ALA A 529 30.66 -0.80 17.46
N GLY A 530 30.67 -1.26 16.23
CA GLY A 530 30.50 -2.69 15.95
C GLY A 530 30.71 -3.03 14.49
N LEU A 531 30.54 -4.30 14.19
CA LEU A 531 30.65 -4.87 12.85
C LEU A 531 29.48 -5.80 12.61
N ARG A 532 28.95 -5.75 11.40
CA ARG A 532 27.96 -6.70 10.88
C ARG A 532 28.49 -7.32 9.60
N TYR A 533 28.27 -8.62 9.47
CA TYR A 533 28.47 -9.38 8.25
C TYR A 533 27.12 -9.87 7.77
N GLU A 534 26.85 -9.71 6.49
CA GLU A 534 25.71 -10.31 5.80
C GLU A 534 26.22 -11.06 4.56
N GLY A 535 25.73 -12.29 4.38
CA GLY A 535 25.91 -13.05 3.16
C GLY A 535 24.55 -13.32 2.54
N THR A 536 24.34 -12.83 1.32
CA THR A 536 23.09 -12.96 0.57
C THR A 536 23.28 -13.93 -0.59
N LYS A 537 22.33 -14.84 -0.75
CA LYS A 537 22.23 -15.73 -1.92
C LYS A 537 20.91 -15.46 -2.60
N LEU A 538 21.00 -15.02 -3.85
CA LEU A 538 19.85 -14.79 -4.72
C LEU A 538 19.81 -15.90 -5.77
N LYS A 539 18.62 -16.46 -6.00
CA LYS A 539 18.31 -17.37 -7.09
C LYS A 539 17.05 -16.84 -7.77
N ALA A 540 17.09 -16.70 -9.09
CA ALA A 540 15.96 -16.34 -9.91
C ALA A 540 15.77 -17.39 -11.01
N GLU A 541 14.54 -17.78 -11.23
CA GLU A 541 14.10 -18.66 -12.33
C GLU A 541 12.99 -17.95 -13.08
N GLY A 542 13.04 -17.98 -14.41
CA GLY A 542 12.03 -17.38 -15.30
C GLY A 542 12.20 -17.92 -16.72
N SER A 543 11.43 -17.37 -17.64
CA SER A 543 11.52 -17.72 -19.06
C SER A 543 12.09 -16.53 -19.84
N GLY A 544 12.88 -16.83 -20.86
CA GLY A 544 13.39 -15.86 -21.83
C GLY A 544 13.14 -16.35 -23.24
N LEU A 545 12.93 -15.44 -24.18
CA LEU A 545 12.79 -15.74 -25.60
C LEU A 545 14.15 -15.56 -26.31
N ASN A 546 14.66 -16.61 -26.94
CA ASN A 546 15.91 -16.59 -27.70
C ASN A 546 15.70 -17.23 -29.07
N ASP A 547 15.89 -16.45 -30.16
CA ASP A 547 15.67 -16.87 -31.54
C ASP A 547 14.28 -17.57 -31.77
N GLY A 548 13.23 -17.10 -31.10
CA GLY A 548 11.87 -17.63 -31.20
C GLY A 548 11.62 -18.94 -30.43
N ALA A 549 12.53 -19.33 -29.53
CA ALA A 549 12.37 -20.46 -28.63
C ALA A 549 12.45 -20.02 -27.18
N TYR A 550 11.56 -20.55 -26.34
CA TYR A 550 11.61 -20.30 -24.90
C TYR A 550 12.72 -21.09 -24.25
N GLU A 551 13.53 -20.40 -23.48
CA GLU A 551 14.60 -21.00 -22.67
C GLU A 551 14.37 -20.64 -21.20
N THR A 552 14.52 -21.63 -20.31
CA THR A 552 14.52 -21.36 -18.88
C THR A 552 15.77 -20.57 -18.50
N VAL A 553 15.59 -19.38 -17.97
CA VAL A 553 16.67 -18.54 -17.45
C VAL A 553 16.82 -18.81 -15.96
N ASN A 554 18.02 -19.17 -15.54
CA ASN A 554 18.38 -19.35 -14.14
C ASN A 554 19.54 -18.43 -13.80
N GLU A 555 19.33 -17.51 -12.88
CA GLU A 555 20.39 -16.68 -12.34
C GLU A 555 20.67 -17.00 -10.88
N ARG A 556 21.96 -16.96 -10.52
CA ARG A 556 22.40 -17.13 -9.16
C ARG A 556 23.51 -16.15 -8.83
N ASN A 557 23.27 -15.36 -7.81
CA ASN A 557 24.22 -14.37 -7.32
C ASN A 557 24.47 -14.56 -5.82
N ASP A 558 25.73 -14.54 -5.42
CA ASP A 558 26.17 -14.60 -4.04
C ASP A 558 26.89 -13.27 -3.70
N TYR A 559 26.44 -12.57 -2.65
CA TYR A 559 27.00 -11.29 -2.18
C TYR A 559 27.49 -11.45 -0.74
N HIS A 560 28.57 -10.72 -0.39
CA HIS A 560 29.15 -10.76 0.96
C HIS A 560 29.50 -9.36 1.46
#